data_c3b2fee35ea71716e571f354031e05cb
#
_entry.id   c3b2fee35ea71716e571f354031e05cb
#
_cell.length_a   1.000
_cell.length_b   1.000
_cell.length_c   1.000
_cell.angle_alpha   90.00
_cell.angle_beta   90.00
_cell.angle_gamma   90.00
#
_symmetry.space_group_name_H-M   'P 1'
#
loop_
_entity.id
_entity.type
_entity.pdbx_description
1 polymer ?
#
loop_
_entity_poly.entity_id
_entity_poly.type
_entity_poly.pdbx_seq_one_letter_code
_entity_poly.pdbx_strand_id
1 'polypeptide(L)'
;MKLNAYALILIGIMVMSTFGYAILYATPSPKTGMEIKSSVINYELDENTKLMYMQHSMTFVTLYHNNKDDAFVNFIRSIPENYKTNLGETQVIVIERIKNVAIPYVKIESINGVKEFNTTDIQAIKHALCELLVFKPVSCVEHPQTPENATILNVTA
;
A
#
# COMPACT_ATOMS: atom_id res chain seq x y z
N MET A 1 3.55 -41.98 -49.48
CA MET A 1 4.32 -40.80 -49.08
C MET A 1 5.11 -41.16 -47.81
N LYS A 2 6.45 -41.18 -47.86
CA LYS A 2 7.29 -41.38 -46.69
C LYS A 2 7.41 -40.04 -46.01
N LEU A 3 6.72 -39.83 -44.90
CA LEU A 3 6.90 -38.62 -44.08
C LEU A 3 8.31 -38.68 -43.49
N ASN A 4 9.15 -37.69 -43.82
CA ASN A 4 10.50 -37.65 -43.32
C ASN A 4 10.45 -37.42 -41.82
N ALA A 5 11.21 -38.17 -41.00
CA ALA A 5 11.23 -38.07 -39.54
C ALA A 5 11.47 -36.64 -39.06
N TYR A 6 12.24 -35.84 -39.81
CA TYR A 6 12.45 -34.43 -39.54
C TYR A 6 11.19 -33.56 -39.63
N ALA A 7 10.28 -33.87 -40.59
CA ALA A 7 9.02 -33.14 -40.70
C ALA A 7 8.09 -33.40 -39.49
N LEU A 8 8.09 -34.64 -38.98
CA LEU A 8 7.32 -35.00 -37.78
C LEU A 8 7.86 -34.30 -36.52
N ILE A 9 9.19 -34.18 -36.38
CA ILE A 9 9.82 -33.46 -35.26
C ILE A 9 9.49 -31.99 -35.34
N LEU A 10 9.58 -31.34 -36.52
CA LEU A 10 9.24 -29.93 -36.68
C LEU A 10 7.77 -29.64 -36.36
N ILE A 11 6.85 -30.48 -36.81
CA ILE A 11 5.43 -30.34 -36.49
C ILE A 11 5.20 -30.52 -34.99
N GLY A 12 5.88 -31.49 -34.34
CA GLY A 12 5.80 -31.66 -32.89
C GLY A 12 6.26 -30.45 -32.09
N ILE A 13 7.36 -29.79 -32.48
CA ILE A 13 7.87 -28.58 -31.83
C ILE A 13 6.91 -27.43 -32.04
N MET A 14 6.34 -27.24 -33.24
CA MET A 14 5.35 -26.18 -33.48
C MET A 14 4.08 -26.38 -32.65
N VAL A 15 3.56 -27.61 -32.56
CA VAL A 15 2.38 -27.91 -31.74
C VAL A 15 2.66 -27.67 -30.25
N MET A 16 3.80 -28.12 -29.73
CA MET A 16 4.19 -27.89 -28.34
C MET A 16 4.35 -26.38 -28.02
N SER A 17 4.92 -25.64 -28.95
CA SER A 17 5.09 -24.17 -28.81
C SER A 17 3.74 -23.45 -28.76
N THR A 18 2.78 -23.82 -29.64
CA THR A 18 1.44 -23.20 -29.63
C THR A 18 0.62 -23.59 -28.40
N PHE A 19 0.73 -24.85 -27.94
CA PHE A 19 0.09 -25.30 -26.70
C PHE A 19 0.69 -24.59 -25.45
N GLY A 20 1.99 -24.43 -25.39
CA GLY A 20 2.66 -23.67 -24.31
C GLY A 20 2.18 -22.24 -24.23
N TYR A 21 2.03 -21.56 -25.37
CA TYR A 21 1.48 -20.22 -25.44
C TYR A 21 0.01 -20.16 -24.99
N ALA A 22 -0.81 -21.09 -25.46
CA ALA A 22 -2.23 -21.17 -25.10
C ALA A 22 -2.44 -21.38 -23.59
N ILE A 23 -1.61 -22.17 -22.94
CA ILE A 23 -1.67 -22.39 -21.48
C ILE A 23 -1.28 -21.11 -20.72
N LEU A 24 -0.24 -20.38 -21.15
CA LEU A 24 0.19 -19.13 -20.55
C LEU A 24 -0.90 -18.04 -20.64
N TYR A 25 -1.66 -17.99 -21.72
CA TYR A 25 -2.76 -17.01 -21.88
C TYR A 25 -4.11 -17.51 -21.37
N ALA A 26 -4.30 -18.82 -21.25
CA ALA A 26 -5.54 -19.40 -20.74
C ALA A 26 -5.56 -19.58 -19.22
N THR A 27 -4.43 -19.36 -18.51
CA THR A 27 -4.48 -19.23 -17.05
C THR A 27 -5.30 -17.96 -16.77
N PRO A 28 -6.54 -18.08 -16.25
CA PRO A 28 -7.26 -16.92 -15.80
C PRO A 28 -6.35 -16.25 -14.78
N SER A 29 -5.94 -15.01 -15.04
CA SER A 29 -5.34 -14.19 -13.99
C SER A 29 -6.23 -14.37 -12.77
N PRO A 30 -5.70 -14.78 -11.61
CA PRO A 30 -6.53 -14.91 -10.44
C PRO A 30 -7.24 -13.58 -10.25
N LYS A 31 -8.54 -13.55 -10.54
CA LYS A 31 -9.44 -12.43 -10.19
C LYS A 31 -9.65 -12.42 -8.67
N THR A 32 -8.59 -12.54 -7.93
CA THR A 32 -8.54 -12.51 -6.47
C THR A 32 -7.98 -11.19 -5.99
N GLY A 33 -8.35 -10.11 -6.66
CA GLY A 33 -8.21 -8.79 -6.09
C GLY A 33 -9.61 -8.23 -5.95
N MET A 34 -10.11 -8.11 -4.73
CA MET A 34 -11.30 -7.30 -4.46
C MET A 34 -10.94 -5.89 -4.95
N GLU A 35 -11.55 -5.46 -6.07
CA GLU A 35 -11.30 -4.12 -6.60
C GLU A 35 -11.71 -3.09 -5.54
N ILE A 36 -10.73 -2.36 -5.03
CA ILE A 36 -10.97 -1.33 -4.01
C ILE A 36 -11.61 -0.14 -4.71
N LYS A 37 -12.93 0.01 -4.53
CA LYS A 37 -13.73 1.08 -5.16
C LYS A 37 -13.66 2.42 -4.43
N SER A 38 -13.13 2.43 -3.20
CA SER A 38 -13.04 3.63 -2.37
C SER A 38 -11.69 3.69 -1.68
N SER A 39 -11.15 4.89 -1.54
CA SER A 39 -9.92 5.13 -0.81
C SER A 39 -10.09 5.04 0.73
N VAL A 40 -11.33 5.03 1.23
CA VAL A 40 -11.66 4.76 2.64
C VAL A 40 -12.59 3.56 2.68
N ILE A 41 -12.18 2.49 3.38
CA ILE A 41 -12.91 1.23 3.48
C ILE A 41 -13.08 0.83 4.95
N ASN A 42 -14.14 0.09 5.26
CA ASN A 42 -14.49 -0.36 6.62
C ASN A 42 -14.37 -1.88 6.81
N TYR A 43 -13.78 -2.57 5.84
CA TYR A 43 -13.53 -4.00 5.89
C TYR A 43 -12.02 -4.28 5.90
N GLU A 44 -11.65 -5.46 6.37
CA GLU A 44 -10.27 -5.91 6.39
C GLU A 44 -9.90 -6.55 5.05
N LEU A 45 -8.72 -6.20 4.56
CA LEU A 45 -8.13 -6.83 3.39
C LEU A 45 -7.25 -8.00 3.86
N ASP A 46 -7.26 -9.08 3.10
CA ASP A 46 -6.32 -10.17 3.33
C ASP A 46 -4.87 -9.71 3.01
N GLU A 47 -3.90 -10.34 3.67
CA GLU A 47 -2.49 -9.96 3.58
C GLU A 47 -1.94 -10.06 2.14
N ASN A 48 -2.40 -11.04 1.35
CA ASN A 48 -1.95 -11.19 -0.04
C ASN A 48 -2.44 -10.03 -0.91
N THR A 49 -3.70 -9.64 -0.73
CA THR A 49 -4.28 -8.48 -1.41
C THR A 49 -3.54 -7.19 -1.02
N LYS A 50 -3.28 -6.97 0.28
CA LYS A 50 -2.48 -5.82 0.73
C LYS A 50 -1.09 -5.81 0.09
N LEU A 51 -0.40 -6.96 0.11
CA LEU A 51 0.94 -7.08 -0.46
C LEU A 51 0.94 -6.75 -1.96
N MET A 52 -0.04 -7.26 -2.71
CA MET A 52 -0.20 -6.95 -4.13
C MET A 52 -0.35 -5.42 -4.36
N TYR A 53 -1.19 -4.76 -3.59
CA TYR A 53 -1.36 -3.31 -3.71
C TYR A 53 -0.11 -2.53 -3.27
N MET A 54 0.61 -2.96 -2.22
CA MET A 54 1.87 -2.36 -1.82
C MET A 54 2.95 -2.49 -2.90
N GLN A 55 2.98 -3.60 -3.65
CA GLN A 55 3.87 -3.76 -4.82
C GLN A 55 3.54 -2.76 -5.94
N HIS A 56 2.30 -2.28 -6.01
CA HIS A 56 1.87 -1.18 -6.87
C HIS A 56 1.96 0.20 -6.21
N SER A 57 2.87 0.35 -5.23
CA SER A 57 3.16 1.61 -4.53
C SER A 57 2.01 2.19 -3.70
N MET A 58 1.02 1.36 -3.35
CA MET A 58 -0.05 1.77 -2.44
C MET A 58 0.44 1.71 -0.98
N THR A 59 -0.04 2.64 -0.18
CA THR A 59 0.19 2.71 1.27
C THR A 59 -1.14 2.50 1.99
N PHE A 60 -1.15 1.67 3.00
CA PHE A 60 -2.33 1.43 3.84
C PHE A 60 -2.21 2.17 5.16
N VAL A 61 -3.29 2.83 5.57
CA VAL A 61 -3.43 3.46 6.88
C VAL A 61 -4.61 2.79 7.59
N THR A 62 -4.33 1.91 8.54
CA THR A 62 -5.37 1.25 9.34
C THR A 62 -5.60 2.06 10.61
N LEU A 63 -6.84 2.56 10.79
CA LEU A 63 -7.27 3.32 11.94
C LEU A 63 -8.21 2.47 12.81
N TYR A 64 -7.88 2.31 14.09
CA TYR A 64 -8.79 1.77 15.11
C TYR A 64 -9.22 2.91 16.03
N HIS A 65 -10.53 3.13 16.17
CA HIS A 65 -11.09 4.19 17.00
C HIS A 65 -12.46 3.78 17.59
N ASN A 66 -12.96 4.56 18.54
CA ASN A 66 -14.18 4.27 19.31
C ASN A 66 -15.45 4.90 18.71
N ASN A 67 -15.54 5.08 17.41
CA ASN A 67 -16.68 5.68 16.70
C ASN A 67 -16.98 7.14 17.09
N LYS A 68 -15.99 7.90 17.56
CA LYS A 68 -16.12 9.34 17.75
C LYS A 68 -15.63 10.05 16.49
N ASP A 69 -16.48 10.87 15.91
CA ASP A 69 -16.10 11.81 14.85
C ASP A 69 -15.39 13.00 15.49
N ASP A 70 -14.08 12.88 15.64
CA ASP A 70 -13.22 13.95 16.11
C ASP A 70 -12.31 14.45 14.99
N ALA A 71 -11.58 15.53 15.26
CA ALA A 71 -10.69 16.15 14.29
C ALA A 71 -9.59 15.19 13.79
N PHE A 72 -9.15 14.26 14.65
CA PHE A 72 -8.12 13.29 14.30
C PHE A 72 -8.67 12.24 13.31
N VAL A 73 -9.84 11.68 13.58
CA VAL A 73 -10.49 10.70 12.68
C VAL A 73 -10.76 11.33 11.31
N ASN A 74 -11.28 12.58 11.30
CA ASN A 74 -11.52 13.31 10.06
C ASN A 74 -10.24 13.61 9.29
N PHE A 75 -9.14 13.94 10.00
CA PHE A 75 -7.83 14.06 9.37
C PHE A 75 -7.41 12.74 8.69
N ILE A 76 -7.49 11.60 9.38
CA ILE A 76 -7.12 10.30 8.80
C ILE A 76 -7.96 9.97 7.55
N ARG A 77 -9.28 10.21 7.59
CA ARG A 77 -10.18 10.05 6.44
C ARG A 77 -9.82 10.94 5.25
N SER A 78 -9.20 12.09 5.49
CA SER A 78 -8.80 13.03 4.44
C SER A 78 -7.43 12.70 3.81
N ILE A 79 -6.66 11.78 4.39
CA ILE A 79 -5.30 11.43 3.91
C ILE A 79 -5.30 11.05 2.43
N PRO A 80 -6.18 10.18 1.91
CA PRO A 80 -6.15 9.79 0.50
C PRO A 80 -6.24 10.96 -0.46
N GLU A 81 -7.00 12.00 -0.11
CA GLU A 81 -7.16 13.19 -0.93
C GLU A 81 -5.95 14.15 -0.81
N ASN A 82 -5.38 14.27 0.38
CA ASN A 82 -4.30 15.20 0.68
C ASN A 82 -2.90 14.68 0.30
N TYR A 83 -2.77 13.35 0.10
CA TYR A 83 -1.50 12.68 -0.19
C TYR A 83 -1.56 11.93 -1.54
N LYS A 84 -2.15 12.54 -2.55
CA LYS A 84 -2.13 12.05 -3.92
C LYS A 84 -0.73 12.17 -4.53
N THR A 85 -0.45 11.37 -5.55
CA THR A 85 0.75 11.55 -6.38
C THR A 85 0.73 12.91 -7.08
N ASN A 86 1.86 13.33 -7.62
CA ASN A 86 1.95 14.57 -8.41
C ASN A 86 1.08 14.54 -9.69
N LEU A 87 0.63 13.35 -10.10
CA LEU A 87 -0.32 13.15 -11.20
C LEU A 87 -1.78 13.15 -10.74
N GLY A 88 -2.04 13.35 -9.45
CA GLY A 88 -3.37 13.35 -8.86
C GLY A 88 -3.93 11.94 -8.57
N GLU A 89 -3.11 10.90 -8.69
CA GLU A 89 -3.53 9.52 -8.45
C GLU A 89 -3.54 9.21 -6.95
N THR A 90 -4.51 8.42 -6.52
CA THR A 90 -4.60 7.92 -5.14
C THR A 90 -3.49 6.90 -4.89
N GLN A 91 -2.70 7.13 -3.83
CA GLN A 91 -1.64 6.21 -3.38
C GLN A 91 -1.82 5.76 -1.92
N VAL A 92 -2.88 6.22 -1.26
CA VAL A 92 -3.18 5.84 0.13
C VAL A 92 -4.58 5.28 0.22
N ILE A 93 -4.73 4.16 0.92
CA ILE A 93 -6.00 3.54 1.27
C ILE A 93 -6.13 3.56 2.79
N VAL A 94 -7.23 4.11 3.29
CA VAL A 94 -7.56 4.11 4.72
C VAL A 94 -8.49 2.93 5.02
N ILE A 95 -8.09 2.10 5.98
CA ILE A 95 -8.91 1.01 6.52
C ILE A 95 -9.41 1.45 7.90
N GLU A 96 -10.68 1.79 7.99
CA GLU A 96 -11.30 2.25 9.23
C GLU A 96 -11.94 1.10 9.99
N ARG A 97 -11.61 0.96 11.28
CA ARG A 97 -12.10 -0.10 12.14
C ARG A 97 -12.59 0.47 13.47
N ILE A 98 -13.88 0.29 13.72
CA ILE A 98 -14.47 0.69 14.99
C ILE A 98 -14.16 -0.37 16.04
N LYS A 99 -13.40 0.03 17.08
CA LYS A 99 -13.09 -0.79 18.25
C LYS A 99 -13.22 0.06 19.51
N ASN A 100 -13.54 -0.55 20.62
CA ASN A 100 -13.56 0.16 21.92
C ASN A 100 -12.12 0.33 22.42
N VAL A 101 -11.47 1.41 21.95
CA VAL A 101 -10.11 1.80 22.34
C VAL A 101 -10.15 3.16 23.05
N ALA A 102 -9.33 3.32 24.10
CA ALA A 102 -9.24 4.58 24.85
C ALA A 102 -8.54 5.68 24.03
N ILE A 103 -7.52 5.30 23.27
CA ILE A 103 -6.74 6.17 22.39
C ILE A 103 -6.76 5.54 21.00
N PRO A 104 -6.95 6.32 19.93
CA PRO A 104 -6.87 5.80 18.57
C PRO A 104 -5.53 5.12 18.30
N TYR A 105 -5.60 4.00 17.61
CA TYR A 105 -4.41 3.30 17.14
C TYR A 105 -4.35 3.39 15.62
N VAL A 106 -3.20 3.81 15.11
CA VAL A 106 -2.94 3.96 13.67
C VAL A 106 -1.78 3.07 13.28
N LYS A 107 -1.97 2.25 12.25
CA LYS A 107 -0.92 1.47 11.60
C LYS A 107 -0.76 1.93 10.17
N ILE A 108 0.46 2.29 9.76
CA ILE A 108 0.80 2.69 8.40
C ILE A 108 1.71 1.62 7.81
N GLU A 109 1.30 1.05 6.67
CA GLU A 109 1.98 -0.06 6.00
C GLU A 109 2.24 0.31 4.53
N SER A 110 3.48 0.19 4.09
CA SER A 110 3.88 0.39 2.70
C SER A 110 5.01 -0.57 2.32
N ILE A 111 5.43 -0.54 1.07
CA ILE A 111 6.63 -1.27 0.62
C ILE A 111 7.91 -0.79 1.33
N ASN A 112 7.92 0.45 1.84
CA ASN A 112 9.04 1.05 2.55
C ASN A 112 9.10 0.71 4.04
N GLY A 113 8.07 0.03 4.57
CA GLY A 113 8.03 -0.42 5.97
C GLY A 113 6.68 -0.25 6.65
N VAL A 114 6.70 -0.41 7.97
CA VAL A 114 5.52 -0.35 8.83
C VAL A 114 5.81 0.57 10.02
N LYS A 115 4.84 1.41 10.37
CA LYS A 115 4.86 2.23 11.60
C LYS A 115 3.52 2.15 12.32
N GLU A 116 3.57 2.11 13.63
CA GLU A 116 2.39 1.96 14.51
C GLU A 116 2.39 3.04 15.58
N PHE A 117 1.21 3.60 15.86
CA PHE A 117 1.04 4.72 16.77
C PHE A 117 -0.19 4.55 17.65
N ASN A 118 -0.04 4.81 18.94
CA ASN A 118 -1.14 5.02 19.89
C ASN A 118 -1.20 6.52 20.20
N THR A 119 -1.76 7.33 19.30
CA THR A 119 -1.71 8.78 19.42
C THR A 119 -2.84 9.47 18.67
N THR A 120 -3.12 10.71 19.06
CA THR A 120 -3.93 11.68 18.31
C THR A 120 -3.06 12.79 17.71
N ASP A 121 -1.72 12.63 17.76
CA ASP A 121 -0.79 13.61 17.18
C ASP A 121 -0.77 13.49 15.65
N ILE A 122 -1.41 14.45 15.01
CA ILE A 122 -1.49 14.57 13.55
C ILE A 122 -0.10 14.76 12.93
N GLN A 123 0.82 15.47 13.61
CA GLN A 123 2.15 15.75 13.04
C GLN A 123 3.00 14.47 12.99
N ALA A 124 2.91 13.63 14.02
CA ALA A 124 3.58 12.33 14.03
C ALA A 124 3.10 11.44 12.86
N ILE A 125 1.78 11.44 12.58
CA ILE A 125 1.21 10.69 11.45
C ILE A 125 1.67 11.27 10.11
N LYS A 126 1.64 12.60 9.93
CA LYS A 126 2.13 13.27 8.71
C LYS A 126 3.59 12.92 8.42
N HIS A 127 4.44 12.98 9.43
CA HIS A 127 5.85 12.65 9.31
C HIS A 127 6.04 11.19 8.87
N ALA A 128 5.37 10.25 9.53
CA ALA A 128 5.43 8.85 9.19
C ALA A 128 4.94 8.55 7.76
N LEU A 129 3.86 9.22 7.32
CA LEU A 129 3.37 9.11 5.94
C LEU A 129 4.45 9.58 4.96
N CYS A 130 5.05 10.75 5.19
CA CYS A 130 6.09 11.28 4.31
C CYS A 130 7.36 10.42 4.25
N GLU A 131 7.64 9.63 5.29
CA GLU A 131 8.73 8.66 5.26
C GLU A 131 8.36 7.40 4.46
N LEU A 132 7.12 6.91 4.60
CA LEU A 132 6.68 5.63 4.09
C LEU A 132 6.09 5.71 2.67
N LEU A 133 5.61 6.86 2.22
CA LEU A 133 5.08 7.02 0.86
C LEU A 133 6.16 6.80 -0.20
N VAL A 134 5.81 6.06 -1.26
CA VAL A 134 6.69 5.84 -2.41
C VAL A 134 6.82 7.11 -3.23
N PHE A 135 5.69 7.76 -3.52
CA PHE A 135 5.66 9.03 -4.22
C PHE A 135 5.37 10.15 -3.22
N LYS A 136 6.41 10.91 -2.87
CA LYS A 136 6.28 12.01 -1.90
C LYS A 136 5.56 13.19 -2.54
N PRO A 137 4.36 13.55 -2.07
CA PRO A 137 3.66 14.74 -2.55
C PRO A 137 4.38 16.01 -2.09
N VAL A 138 4.03 17.15 -2.70
CA VAL A 138 4.61 18.46 -2.37
C VAL A 138 4.45 18.79 -0.87
N SER A 139 3.34 18.40 -0.27
CA SER A 139 3.08 18.57 1.17
C SER A 139 4.10 17.87 2.10
N CYS A 140 4.87 16.91 1.60
CA CYS A 140 5.98 16.29 2.33
C CYS A 140 7.31 17.05 2.21
N VAL A 141 7.43 17.94 1.23
CA VAL A 141 8.67 18.68 0.95
C VAL A 141 8.69 20.01 1.67
N GLU A 142 7.51 20.61 1.93
CA GLU A 142 7.37 21.93 2.52
C GLU A 142 7.70 22.02 4.04
N HIS A 143 7.96 20.88 4.69
CA HIS A 143 8.43 20.86 6.07
C HIS A 143 9.80 20.18 6.17
N PRO A 144 10.91 20.87 5.84
CA PRO A 144 12.23 20.42 6.29
C PRO A 144 12.23 20.50 7.82
N GLN A 145 12.10 19.34 8.47
CA GLN A 145 12.22 19.24 9.92
C GLN A 145 13.62 19.67 10.30
N THR A 146 13.76 20.88 10.84
CA THR A 146 14.89 21.23 11.69
C THR A 146 14.79 20.32 12.91
N PRO A 147 15.81 19.50 13.23
CA PRO A 147 15.84 18.75 14.47
C PRO A 147 16.04 19.74 15.62
N GLU A 148 14.92 20.26 16.14
CA GLU A 148 14.95 21.06 17.34
C GLU A 148 15.03 20.09 18.52
N ASN A 149 16.20 20.14 19.20
CA ASN A 149 16.54 19.50 20.47
C ASN A 149 16.85 17.99 20.47
N ALA A 150 17.96 17.63 19.83
CA ALA A 150 18.79 16.58 20.41
C ALA A 150 19.54 17.18 21.63
N THR A 151 18.95 17.04 22.81
CA THR A 151 19.67 17.33 24.08
C THR A 151 20.81 16.32 24.17
N ILE A 152 22.02 16.77 23.85
CA ILE A 152 23.26 16.03 24.07
C ILE A 152 23.44 15.94 25.59
N LEU A 153 23.08 14.81 26.19
CA LEU A 153 23.55 14.45 27.53
C LEU A 153 25.05 14.22 27.44
N ASN A 154 25.84 15.25 27.75
CA ASN A 154 27.26 15.10 28.03
C ASN A 154 27.40 14.24 29.29
N VAL A 155 27.75 12.96 29.08
CA VAL A 155 28.31 12.12 30.14
C VAL A 155 29.80 12.45 30.22
N THR A 156 30.18 13.31 31.15
CA THR A 156 31.57 13.45 31.61
C THR A 156 31.86 12.34 32.60
N ALA A 157 32.92 11.58 32.29
CA ALA A 157 33.53 10.57 33.13
C ALA A 157 34.24 11.20 34.35
#